data_723ee51a385806ca6977e2e0a5a2d477
#
_entry.id   723ee51a385806ca6977e2e0a5a2d477
#
_cell.length_a   1.000
_cell.length_b   1.000
_cell.length_c   1.000
_cell.angle_alpha   90.00
_cell.angle_beta   90.00
_cell.angle_gamma   90.00
#
_symmetry.space_group_name_H-M   'P 1'
#
loop_
_entity.id
_entity.type
_entity.pdbx_description
1 polymer ?
#
loop_
_entity_poly.entity_id
_entity_poly.type
_entity_poly.pdbx_seq_one_letter_code
_entity_poly.pdbx_strand_id
1 'polypeptide(L)'
;MPSVVQGLAPPAYWQAFEDLTVGVARVTFEDPAPQKVGRPGQAQHGLDVIVELPDGRRFGIQCKRRDERDVNNDPLPGGPVTLALVEAALKEVQSYKGALDRFILATTAKTDSGLQAQVAKLSDDRRKAGKSAVQVWSWADYEAALNRDAPLLTEYYDMVAQGRTAPERDRHLLELFAEAFSRPAFNDPLSCEHRDNFRQAVSDTQLALETGELKDRGGGRLRRAEGGWRTLSDDSVAVVAETLQGFRVALIEAERAGDVEQHGDWFMIRDPAVQDDLERRREAVVIALDEVLQSADLHPIRHRR
;
A
#
# COMPACT_ATOMS: atom_id res chain seq x y z
N MET A 1 4.03 37.15 10.14
CA MET A 1 4.23 36.13 11.19
C MET A 1 5.04 35.00 10.57
N PRO A 2 6.03 34.41 11.26
CA PRO A 2 6.67 33.23 10.72
C PRO A 2 5.60 32.11 10.60
N SER A 3 5.37 31.64 9.38
CA SER A 3 4.50 30.50 9.15
C SER A 3 5.16 29.25 9.71
N VAL A 4 4.52 28.61 10.66
CA VAL A 4 4.96 27.29 11.15
C VAL A 4 4.67 26.31 9.99
N VAL A 5 5.74 25.81 9.36
CA VAL A 5 5.63 24.74 8.36
C VAL A 5 5.43 23.44 9.11
N GLN A 6 4.28 22.81 8.91
CA GLN A 6 3.99 21.51 9.49
C GLN A 6 4.44 20.41 8.53
N GLY A 7 5.16 19.44 9.04
CA GLY A 7 5.38 18.18 8.34
C GLY A 7 4.10 17.33 8.41
N LEU A 8 3.62 16.92 7.24
CA LEU A 8 2.37 16.16 7.08
C LEU A 8 2.69 14.80 6.49
N ALA A 9 2.00 13.75 6.94
CA ALA A 9 2.16 12.42 6.38
C ALA A 9 1.34 12.26 5.10
N PRO A 10 1.85 11.55 4.07
CA PRO A 10 1.03 11.21 2.90
C PRO A 10 -0.21 10.40 3.31
N PRO A 11 -1.34 10.53 2.56
CA PRO A 11 -2.51 9.70 2.79
C PRO A 11 -2.18 8.21 2.69
N ALA A 12 -2.76 7.40 3.57
CA ALA A 12 -2.52 5.96 3.60
C ALA A 12 -3.06 5.25 2.34
N TYR A 13 -4.10 5.80 1.71
CA TYR A 13 -4.80 5.19 0.59
C TYR A 13 -4.60 5.97 -0.70
N TRP A 14 -4.56 5.25 -1.83
CA TRP A 14 -4.40 5.86 -3.15
C TRP A 14 -5.60 6.73 -3.54
N GLN A 15 -6.83 6.35 -3.16
CA GLN A 15 -8.03 7.14 -3.40
C GLN A 15 -7.98 8.50 -2.68
N ALA A 16 -7.57 8.48 -1.40
CA ALA A 16 -7.40 9.71 -0.62
C ALA A 16 -6.28 10.59 -1.21
N PHE A 17 -5.24 9.98 -1.79
CA PHE A 17 -4.20 10.75 -2.49
C PHE A 17 -4.73 11.39 -3.79
N GLU A 18 -5.59 10.72 -4.54
CA GLU A 18 -6.27 11.33 -5.69
C GLU A 18 -7.20 12.46 -5.28
N ASP A 19 -8.00 12.28 -4.22
CA ASP A 19 -8.89 13.33 -3.68
C ASP A 19 -8.10 14.55 -3.23
N LEU A 20 -7.00 14.34 -2.51
CA LEU A 20 -6.09 15.40 -2.11
C LEU A 20 -5.48 16.09 -3.34
N THR A 21 -5.16 15.33 -4.40
CA THR A 21 -4.62 15.88 -5.65
C THR A 21 -5.60 16.83 -6.33
N VAL A 22 -6.90 16.54 -6.29
CA VAL A 22 -7.94 17.47 -6.78
C VAL A 22 -7.91 18.77 -5.98
N GLY A 23 -7.84 18.69 -4.64
CA GLY A 23 -7.74 19.88 -3.78
C GLY A 23 -6.48 20.71 -4.04
N VAL A 24 -5.32 20.04 -4.13
CA VAL A 24 -4.04 20.70 -4.44
C VAL A 24 -4.05 21.33 -5.83
N ALA A 25 -4.63 20.65 -6.82
CA ALA A 25 -4.75 21.20 -8.18
C ALA A 25 -5.64 22.45 -8.20
N ARG A 26 -6.77 22.43 -7.46
CA ARG A 26 -7.66 23.58 -7.31
C ARG A 26 -6.92 24.82 -6.82
N VAL A 27 -6.14 24.67 -5.75
CA VAL A 27 -5.40 25.77 -5.14
C VAL A 27 -4.20 26.21 -5.99
N THR A 28 -3.51 25.24 -6.62
CA THR A 28 -2.29 25.52 -7.37
C THR A 28 -2.56 26.23 -8.70
N PHE A 29 -3.66 25.86 -9.35
CA PHE A 29 -4.00 26.37 -10.69
C PHE A 29 -5.17 27.36 -10.68
N GLU A 30 -5.71 27.68 -9.50
CA GLU A 30 -6.88 28.57 -9.36
C GLU A 30 -8.07 28.06 -10.21
N ASP A 31 -8.17 26.74 -10.40
CA ASP A 31 -9.26 26.11 -11.10
C ASP A 31 -10.37 25.74 -10.11
N PRO A 32 -11.59 26.29 -10.25
CA PRO A 32 -12.67 26.00 -9.31
C PRO A 32 -13.19 24.55 -9.42
N ALA A 33 -12.91 23.84 -10.50
CA ALA A 33 -13.50 22.54 -10.77
C ALA A 33 -12.57 21.51 -11.45
N PRO A 34 -11.40 21.17 -10.86
CA PRO A 34 -10.60 20.04 -11.35
C PRO A 34 -11.45 18.76 -11.33
N GLN A 35 -11.33 17.93 -12.36
CA GLN A 35 -12.17 16.76 -12.54
C GLN A 35 -11.37 15.46 -12.36
N LYS A 36 -11.89 14.53 -11.57
CA LYS A 36 -11.43 13.14 -11.60
C LYS A 36 -11.78 12.49 -12.94
N VAL A 37 -10.87 11.69 -13.48
CA VAL A 37 -11.05 10.97 -14.74
C VAL A 37 -11.60 9.58 -14.48
N GLY A 38 -12.83 9.34 -14.93
CA GLY A 38 -13.44 8.01 -14.87
C GLY A 38 -13.94 7.61 -13.48
N ARG A 39 -14.45 6.39 -13.42
CA ARG A 39 -14.84 5.71 -12.18
C ARG A 39 -13.94 4.49 -11.98
N PRO A 40 -13.81 3.96 -10.74
CA PRO A 40 -13.10 2.70 -10.53
C PRO A 40 -13.56 1.62 -11.52
N GLY A 41 -12.59 0.98 -12.20
CA GLY A 41 -12.86 -0.04 -13.23
C GLY A 41 -13.06 0.48 -14.66
N GLN A 42 -13.08 1.79 -14.90
CA GLN A 42 -13.06 2.36 -16.26
C GLN A 42 -11.65 2.62 -16.76
N ALA A 43 -11.45 2.58 -18.09
CA ALA A 43 -10.17 2.92 -18.69
C ALA A 43 -9.87 4.43 -18.50
N GLN A 44 -8.95 4.75 -17.61
CA GLN A 44 -8.56 6.13 -17.28
C GLN A 44 -7.45 6.68 -18.18
N HIS A 45 -6.93 5.88 -19.09
CA HIS A 45 -5.85 6.28 -20.02
C HIS A 45 -4.62 6.89 -19.33
N GLY A 46 -4.31 6.44 -18.10
CA GLY A 46 -3.19 6.96 -17.33
C GLY A 46 -3.38 8.37 -16.75
N LEU A 47 -4.61 8.86 -16.63
CA LEU A 47 -4.94 10.12 -15.99
C LEU A 47 -5.94 9.91 -14.86
N ASP A 48 -5.65 10.53 -13.71
CA ASP A 48 -6.53 10.50 -12.54
C ASP A 48 -7.26 11.83 -12.34
N VAL A 49 -6.62 12.94 -12.71
CA VAL A 49 -7.21 14.29 -12.60
C VAL A 49 -6.93 15.10 -13.86
N ILE A 50 -7.93 15.85 -14.31
CA ILE A 50 -7.79 16.86 -15.37
C ILE A 50 -8.11 18.24 -14.80
N VAL A 51 -7.28 19.21 -15.17
CA VAL A 51 -7.41 20.62 -14.85
C VAL A 51 -7.57 21.40 -16.15
N GLU A 52 -8.59 22.26 -16.23
CA GLU A 52 -8.81 23.13 -17.38
C GLU A 52 -8.71 24.59 -16.94
N LEU A 53 -7.68 25.26 -17.42
CA LEU A 53 -7.42 26.64 -17.05
C LEU A 53 -8.33 27.63 -17.81
N PRO A 54 -8.60 28.84 -17.26
CA PRO A 54 -9.44 29.83 -17.92
C PRO A 54 -8.94 30.24 -19.31
N ASP A 55 -7.66 30.08 -19.60
CA ASP A 55 -7.04 30.37 -20.92
C ASP A 55 -7.15 29.19 -21.90
N GLY A 56 -7.84 28.11 -21.53
CA GLY A 56 -8.07 26.94 -22.35
C GLY A 56 -6.95 25.89 -22.28
N ARG A 57 -5.86 26.15 -21.57
CA ARG A 57 -4.83 25.12 -21.35
C ARG A 57 -5.36 23.99 -20.49
N ARG A 58 -4.97 22.76 -20.84
CA ARG A 58 -5.39 21.54 -20.14
C ARG A 58 -4.19 20.79 -19.58
N PHE A 59 -4.24 20.49 -18.29
CA PHE A 59 -3.24 19.71 -17.60
C PHE A 59 -3.81 18.37 -17.16
N GLY A 60 -3.04 17.30 -17.38
CA GLY A 60 -3.38 15.97 -16.93
C GLY A 60 -2.48 15.53 -15.79
N ILE A 61 -3.03 14.99 -14.72
CA ILE A 61 -2.29 14.53 -13.56
C ILE A 61 -2.51 13.03 -13.40
N GLN A 62 -1.42 12.28 -13.26
CA GLN A 62 -1.43 10.88 -12.85
C GLN A 62 -0.90 10.77 -11.42
N CYS A 63 -1.63 10.08 -10.56
CA CYS A 63 -1.27 9.86 -9.17
C CYS A 63 -0.57 8.50 -9.00
N LYS A 64 0.62 8.50 -8.42
CA LYS A 64 1.37 7.28 -8.09
C LYS A 64 1.78 7.34 -6.63
N ARG A 65 0.99 6.69 -5.76
CA ARG A 65 1.40 6.53 -4.37
C ARG A 65 2.67 5.66 -4.34
N ARG A 66 3.73 6.21 -3.76
CA ARG A 66 5.05 5.57 -3.65
C ARG A 66 5.60 5.81 -2.25
N ASP A 67 5.97 4.73 -1.60
CA ASP A 67 6.73 4.78 -0.36
C ASP A 67 8.18 4.41 -0.69
N GLU A 68 9.13 5.16 -0.16
CA GLU A 68 10.53 5.02 -0.58
C GLU A 68 11.18 3.79 0.03
N ARG A 69 10.91 3.53 1.31
CA ARG A 69 11.54 2.44 2.06
C ARG A 69 10.67 2.03 3.24
N ASP A 70 10.79 0.76 3.60
CA ASP A 70 10.21 0.24 4.83
C ASP A 70 11.05 0.65 6.06
N VAL A 71 10.65 0.19 7.24
CA VAL A 71 11.35 0.48 8.51
C VAL A 71 12.76 -0.12 8.57
N ASN A 72 13.04 -1.16 7.77
CA ASN A 72 14.36 -1.78 7.64
C ASN A 72 15.22 -1.11 6.57
N ASN A 73 14.73 -0.01 5.97
CA ASN A 73 15.37 0.70 4.88
C ASN A 73 15.43 -0.09 3.56
N ASP A 74 14.62 -1.14 3.41
CA ASP A 74 14.46 -1.88 2.17
C ASP A 74 13.47 -1.16 1.23
N PRO A 75 13.68 -1.22 -0.10
CA PRO A 75 12.74 -0.65 -1.05
C PRO A 75 11.37 -1.32 -0.92
N LEU A 76 10.33 -0.54 -0.58
CA LEU A 76 8.96 -1.04 -0.62
C LEU A 76 8.53 -1.43 -2.04
N PRO A 77 7.55 -2.33 -2.18
CA PRO A 77 6.96 -2.62 -3.49
C PRO A 77 6.50 -1.33 -4.14
N GLY A 78 7.17 -0.94 -5.21
CA GLY A 78 6.93 0.33 -5.88
C GLY A 78 8.17 1.22 -6.00
N GLY A 79 9.11 1.15 -5.05
CA GLY A 79 10.39 1.85 -5.08
C GLY A 79 10.33 3.36 -5.31
N PRO A 80 11.47 4.03 -5.47
CA PRO A 80 11.54 5.46 -5.75
C PRO A 80 10.96 5.80 -7.12
N VAL A 81 10.54 7.04 -7.30
CA VAL A 81 10.18 7.55 -8.63
C VAL A 81 11.45 7.70 -9.46
N THR A 82 11.48 7.06 -10.62
CA THR A 82 12.60 7.11 -11.56
C THR A 82 12.18 7.78 -12.87
N LEU A 83 13.14 8.23 -13.67
CA LEU A 83 12.85 8.75 -15.02
C LEU A 83 12.12 7.71 -15.89
N ALA A 84 12.48 6.43 -15.78
CA ALA A 84 11.81 5.35 -16.50
C ALA A 84 10.32 5.23 -16.13
N LEU A 85 9.97 5.47 -14.85
CA LEU A 85 8.58 5.50 -14.42
C LEU A 85 7.82 6.70 -15.04
N VAL A 86 8.45 7.88 -15.11
CA VAL A 86 7.88 9.07 -15.74
C VAL A 86 7.63 8.82 -17.23
N GLU A 87 8.58 8.19 -17.91
CA GLU A 87 8.46 7.84 -19.34
C GLU A 87 7.38 6.77 -19.57
N ALA A 88 7.26 5.78 -18.68
CA ALA A 88 6.18 4.79 -18.75
C ALA A 88 4.80 5.45 -18.57
N ALA A 89 4.66 6.33 -17.59
CA ALA A 89 3.45 7.11 -17.37
C ALA A 89 3.08 7.96 -18.60
N LEU A 90 4.07 8.59 -19.22
CA LEU A 90 3.87 9.33 -20.48
C LEU A 90 3.38 8.46 -21.64
N LYS A 91 3.78 7.18 -21.70
CA LYS A 91 3.26 6.23 -22.70
C LYS A 91 1.81 5.85 -22.43
N GLU A 92 1.43 5.66 -21.17
CA GLU A 92 0.04 5.38 -20.79
C GLU A 92 -0.89 6.53 -21.24
N VAL A 93 -0.47 7.77 -21.01
CA VAL A 93 -1.23 8.98 -21.35
C VAL A 93 -1.37 9.19 -22.88
N GLN A 94 -0.53 8.59 -23.70
CA GLN A 94 -0.69 8.69 -25.17
C GLN A 94 -2.02 8.12 -25.69
N SER A 95 -2.66 7.24 -24.94
CA SER A 95 -3.98 6.71 -25.28
C SER A 95 -5.13 7.69 -24.99
N TYR A 96 -4.87 8.76 -24.25
CA TYR A 96 -5.83 9.83 -24.00
C TYR A 96 -6.05 10.66 -25.26
N LYS A 97 -7.30 10.80 -25.68
CA LYS A 97 -7.66 11.46 -26.95
C LYS A 97 -7.69 12.99 -26.87
N GLY A 98 -7.62 13.58 -25.67
CA GLY A 98 -7.59 15.02 -25.48
C GLY A 98 -6.17 15.59 -25.61
N ALA A 99 -6.04 16.82 -26.11
CA ALA A 99 -4.76 17.54 -26.07
C ALA A 99 -4.43 17.95 -24.63
N LEU A 100 -3.19 17.74 -24.22
CA LEU A 100 -2.64 18.21 -22.94
C LEU A 100 -1.47 19.17 -23.19
N ASP A 101 -1.49 20.31 -22.54
CA ASP A 101 -0.37 21.25 -22.52
C ASP A 101 0.71 20.82 -21.52
N ARG A 102 0.29 20.16 -20.44
CA ARG A 102 1.18 19.63 -19.40
C ARG A 102 0.70 18.29 -18.87
N PHE A 103 1.65 17.41 -18.64
CA PHE A 103 1.46 16.20 -17.87
C PHE A 103 2.20 16.31 -16.54
N ILE A 104 1.55 15.91 -15.46
CA ILE A 104 2.09 15.94 -14.11
C ILE A 104 2.03 14.51 -13.54
N LEU A 105 3.18 13.98 -13.14
CA LEU A 105 3.23 12.78 -12.31
C LEU A 105 3.24 13.21 -10.84
N ALA A 106 2.16 13.00 -10.14
CA ALA A 106 2.02 13.28 -8.72
C ALA A 106 2.40 12.06 -7.89
N THR A 107 3.19 12.25 -6.84
CA THR A 107 3.66 11.14 -6.00
C THR A 107 3.77 11.51 -4.53
N THR A 108 3.60 10.51 -3.66
CA THR A 108 3.86 10.61 -2.22
C THR A 108 5.35 10.50 -1.88
N ALA A 109 6.20 10.17 -2.84
CA ALA A 109 7.65 10.11 -2.65
C ALA A 109 8.23 11.50 -2.34
N LYS A 110 9.36 11.51 -1.64
CA LYS A 110 10.11 12.74 -1.35
C LYS A 110 10.73 13.33 -2.61
N THR A 111 11.10 14.59 -2.52
CA THR A 111 11.79 15.30 -3.59
C THR A 111 13.17 14.71 -3.85
N ASP A 112 13.45 14.40 -5.11
CA ASP A 112 14.76 13.99 -5.59
C ASP A 112 15.29 15.01 -6.61
N SER A 113 16.41 15.68 -6.29
CA SER A 113 16.99 16.72 -7.13
C SER A 113 17.53 16.17 -8.44
N GLY A 114 18.06 14.94 -8.45
CA GLY A 114 18.54 14.26 -9.65
C GLY A 114 17.39 13.99 -10.62
N LEU A 115 16.28 13.46 -10.11
CA LEU A 115 15.07 13.25 -10.88
C LEU A 115 14.50 14.56 -11.41
N GLN A 116 14.45 15.61 -10.58
CA GLN A 116 13.96 16.93 -11.00
C GLN A 116 14.76 17.48 -12.21
N ALA A 117 16.09 17.40 -12.18
CA ALA A 117 16.94 17.82 -13.28
C ALA A 117 16.69 17.01 -14.58
N GLN A 118 16.53 15.69 -14.45
CA GLN A 118 16.22 14.80 -15.57
C GLN A 118 14.84 15.13 -16.18
N VAL A 119 13.83 15.33 -15.34
CA VAL A 119 12.47 15.67 -15.78
C VAL A 119 12.42 17.06 -16.43
N ALA A 120 13.16 18.03 -15.89
CA ALA A 120 13.26 19.35 -16.50
C ALA A 120 13.83 19.25 -17.94
N LYS A 121 14.92 18.51 -18.12
CA LYS A 121 15.50 18.25 -19.45
C LYS A 121 14.49 17.56 -20.38
N LEU A 122 13.85 16.50 -19.92
CA LEU A 122 12.81 15.78 -20.67
C LEU A 122 11.68 16.74 -21.08
N SER A 123 11.22 17.60 -20.17
CA SER A 123 10.17 18.57 -20.42
C SER A 123 10.56 19.57 -21.51
N ASP A 124 11.80 20.07 -21.50
CA ASP A 124 12.30 21.01 -22.50
C ASP A 124 12.42 20.38 -23.89
N ASP A 125 12.93 19.14 -23.95
CA ASP A 125 13.04 18.40 -25.21
C ASP A 125 11.65 18.09 -25.79
N ARG A 126 10.67 17.78 -24.96
CA ARG A 126 9.28 17.58 -25.37
C ARG A 126 8.65 18.86 -25.89
N ARG A 127 8.85 20.01 -25.22
CA ARG A 127 8.34 21.31 -25.70
C ARG A 127 8.92 21.68 -27.08
N LYS A 128 10.23 21.47 -27.28
CA LYS A 128 10.87 21.66 -28.59
C LYS A 128 10.26 20.79 -29.69
N ALA A 129 9.78 19.62 -29.32
CA ALA A 129 9.09 18.68 -30.22
C ALA A 129 7.57 18.95 -30.35
N GLY A 130 7.05 20.05 -29.82
CA GLY A 130 5.61 20.36 -29.87
C GLY A 130 4.72 19.45 -29.02
N LYS A 131 5.29 18.75 -28.02
CA LYS A 131 4.57 17.84 -27.11
C LYS A 131 4.29 18.52 -25.77
N SER A 132 3.37 17.93 -24.99
CA SER A 132 3.06 18.40 -23.64
C SER A 132 4.31 18.48 -22.77
N ALA A 133 4.44 19.53 -21.97
CA ALA A 133 5.45 19.64 -20.93
C ALA A 133 5.26 18.56 -19.87
N VAL A 134 6.31 18.23 -19.12
CA VAL A 134 6.28 17.22 -18.05
C VAL A 134 6.74 17.83 -16.74
N GLN A 135 6.09 17.44 -15.66
CA GLN A 135 6.44 17.83 -14.30
C GLN A 135 6.22 16.67 -13.35
N VAL A 136 6.98 16.60 -12.26
CA VAL A 136 6.73 15.70 -11.13
C VAL A 136 6.35 16.56 -9.93
N TRP A 137 5.25 16.21 -9.26
CA TRP A 137 4.92 16.73 -7.95
C TRP A 137 5.31 15.68 -6.91
N SER A 138 6.20 16.03 -6.02
CA SER A 138 6.61 15.23 -4.87
C SER A 138 5.73 15.54 -3.66
N TRP A 139 5.88 14.77 -2.59
CA TRP A 139 5.14 15.07 -1.36
C TRP A 139 5.42 16.47 -0.81
N ALA A 140 6.63 16.99 -0.98
CA ALA A 140 6.96 18.36 -0.55
C ALA A 140 6.11 19.45 -1.26
N ASP A 141 5.68 19.21 -2.50
CA ASP A 141 4.80 20.13 -3.21
C ASP A 141 3.40 20.15 -2.59
N TYR A 142 2.92 18.98 -2.13
CA TYR A 142 1.67 18.84 -1.38
C TYR A 142 1.75 19.53 -0.02
N GLU A 143 2.82 19.27 0.76
CA GLU A 143 3.04 19.94 2.04
C GLU A 143 3.08 21.47 1.88
N ALA A 144 3.72 21.96 0.85
CA ALA A 144 3.77 23.40 0.55
C ALA A 144 2.37 23.96 0.24
N ALA A 145 1.54 23.25 -0.53
CA ALA A 145 0.17 23.65 -0.84
C ALA A 145 -0.70 23.64 0.43
N LEU A 146 -0.65 22.58 1.20
CA LEU A 146 -1.39 22.41 2.46
C LEU A 146 -1.02 23.50 3.49
N ASN A 147 0.27 23.79 3.67
CA ASN A 147 0.71 24.81 4.61
C ASN A 147 0.35 26.24 4.15
N ARG A 148 0.08 26.45 2.87
CA ARG A 148 -0.28 27.75 2.31
C ARG A 148 -1.78 28.02 2.37
N ASP A 149 -2.61 27.00 2.25
CA ASP A 149 -4.05 27.12 2.13
C ASP A 149 -4.77 26.45 3.32
N ALA A 150 -5.32 27.28 4.22
CA ALA A 150 -5.96 26.79 5.44
C ALA A 150 -7.25 25.96 5.18
N PRO A 151 -8.12 26.29 4.22
CA PRO A 151 -9.23 25.43 3.83
C PRO A 151 -8.77 24.05 3.35
N LEU A 152 -7.79 23.98 2.47
CA LEU A 152 -7.23 22.72 1.98
C LEU A 152 -6.61 21.89 3.12
N LEU A 153 -5.93 22.54 4.05
CA LEU A 153 -5.38 21.85 5.23
C LEU A 153 -6.49 21.27 6.10
N THR A 154 -7.60 21.97 6.26
CA THR A 154 -8.78 21.47 6.97
C THR A 154 -9.38 20.26 6.23
N GLU A 155 -9.58 20.34 4.91
CA GLU A 155 -10.03 19.21 4.08
C GLU A 155 -9.10 18.00 4.23
N TYR A 156 -7.78 18.22 4.28
CA TYR A 156 -6.81 17.15 4.51
C TYR A 156 -6.99 16.49 5.89
N TYR A 157 -7.14 17.26 6.95
CA TYR A 157 -7.36 16.69 8.29
C TYR A 157 -8.70 15.97 8.39
N ASP A 158 -9.76 16.50 7.76
CA ASP A 158 -11.05 15.82 7.68
C ASP A 158 -10.94 14.51 6.92
N MET A 159 -10.20 14.48 5.80
CA MET A 159 -9.92 13.28 5.03
C MET A 159 -9.15 12.24 5.86
N VAL A 160 -8.12 12.66 6.60
CA VAL A 160 -7.37 11.77 7.50
C VAL A 160 -8.25 11.28 8.64
N ALA A 161 -9.17 12.12 9.14
CA ALA A 161 -10.12 11.73 10.18
C ALA A 161 -11.22 10.80 9.62
N GLN A 162 -11.70 11.06 8.39
CA GLN A 162 -12.73 10.27 7.70
C GLN A 162 -12.16 8.96 7.11
N GLY A 163 -10.86 8.91 6.79
CA GLY A 163 -10.16 7.67 6.45
C GLY A 163 -10.20 6.63 7.56
N ARG A 164 -10.95 6.93 8.64
CA ARG A 164 -11.37 6.03 9.70
C ARG A 164 -12.82 5.57 9.56
N THR A 165 -13.45 5.72 8.40
CA THR A 165 -14.75 5.08 8.15
C THR A 165 -14.64 3.57 8.27
N ALA A 166 -15.70 2.89 8.71
CA ALA A 166 -15.63 1.45 8.94
C ALA A 166 -15.08 0.66 7.74
N PRO A 167 -15.51 0.87 6.48
CA PRO A 167 -14.97 0.15 5.33
C PRO A 167 -13.47 0.38 5.08
N GLU A 168 -12.95 1.56 5.36
CA GLU A 168 -11.53 1.86 5.16
C GLU A 168 -10.66 1.32 6.28
N ARG A 169 -11.17 1.31 7.52
CA ARG A 169 -10.54 0.60 8.63
C ARG A 169 -10.46 -0.89 8.35
N ASP A 170 -11.56 -1.47 7.89
CA ASP A 170 -11.64 -2.88 7.55
C ASP A 170 -10.62 -3.22 6.45
N ARG A 171 -10.58 -2.43 5.39
CA ARG A 171 -9.59 -2.59 4.32
C ARG A 171 -8.15 -2.49 4.83
N HIS A 172 -7.87 -1.50 5.67
CA HIS A 172 -6.54 -1.30 6.25
C HIS A 172 -6.10 -2.47 7.16
N LEU A 173 -7.04 -3.00 7.95
CA LEU A 173 -6.81 -4.21 8.75
C LEU A 173 -6.57 -5.43 7.87
N LEU A 174 -7.35 -5.62 6.81
CA LEU A 174 -7.18 -6.73 5.88
C LEU A 174 -5.84 -6.67 5.13
N GLU A 175 -5.40 -5.50 4.71
CA GLU A 175 -4.07 -5.30 4.12
C GLU A 175 -2.95 -5.61 5.12
N LEU A 176 -3.11 -5.23 6.40
CA LEU A 176 -2.15 -5.57 7.45
C LEU A 176 -2.13 -7.09 7.70
N PHE A 177 -3.29 -7.75 7.67
CA PHE A 177 -3.35 -9.21 7.79
C PHE A 177 -2.68 -9.89 6.60
N ALA A 178 -2.93 -9.43 5.37
CA ALA A 178 -2.24 -9.92 4.18
C ALA A 178 -0.72 -9.84 4.32
N GLU A 179 -0.19 -8.72 4.84
CA GLU A 179 1.23 -8.55 5.10
C GLU A 179 1.73 -9.51 6.21
N ALA A 180 0.97 -9.69 7.29
CA ALA A 180 1.33 -10.60 8.36
C ALA A 180 1.44 -12.06 7.90
N PHE A 181 0.56 -12.50 6.99
CA PHE A 181 0.56 -13.85 6.43
C PHE A 181 1.46 -14.03 5.20
N SER A 182 2.00 -12.95 4.65
CA SER A 182 3.00 -13.02 3.55
C SER A 182 4.39 -13.46 4.02
N ARG A 183 4.55 -13.80 5.29
CA ARG A 183 5.82 -14.28 5.87
C ARG A 183 6.14 -15.70 5.40
N PRO A 184 7.44 -16.08 5.34
CA PRO A 184 7.87 -17.44 4.99
C PRO A 184 7.12 -18.53 5.75
N ALA A 185 6.88 -18.33 7.06
CA ALA A 185 6.15 -19.28 7.92
C ALA A 185 4.79 -19.76 7.36
N PHE A 186 4.16 -19.01 6.46
CA PHE A 186 2.90 -19.38 5.82
C PHE A 186 3.05 -19.76 4.34
N ASN A 187 4.18 -19.42 3.71
CA ASN A 187 4.38 -19.60 2.27
C ASN A 187 5.39 -20.71 1.93
N ASP A 188 6.35 -20.95 2.82
CA ASP A 188 7.39 -21.95 2.60
C ASP A 188 7.04 -23.29 3.30
N PRO A 189 7.50 -24.45 2.80
CA PRO A 189 7.27 -25.74 3.46
C PRO A 189 7.82 -25.76 4.89
N LEU A 190 7.12 -26.41 5.83
CA LEU A 190 7.54 -26.50 7.23
C LEU A 190 8.93 -27.09 7.40
N SER A 191 9.32 -28.01 6.53
CA SER A 191 10.64 -28.64 6.52
C SER A 191 11.80 -27.66 6.20
N CYS A 192 11.49 -26.48 5.71
CA CYS A 192 12.48 -25.44 5.35
C CYS A 192 12.57 -24.33 6.41
N GLU A 193 11.78 -24.40 7.48
CA GLU A 193 11.65 -23.31 8.45
C GLU A 193 12.59 -23.44 9.64
N HIS A 194 13.16 -22.28 10.04
CA HIS A 194 13.91 -22.17 11.29
C HIS A 194 12.92 -22.08 12.46
N ARG A 195 13.02 -22.98 13.43
CA ARG A 195 12.04 -23.16 14.52
C ARG A 195 11.64 -21.89 15.26
N ASP A 196 12.63 -21.14 15.75
CA ASP A 196 12.34 -19.97 16.60
C ASP A 196 11.72 -18.85 15.77
N ASN A 197 12.16 -18.67 14.54
CA ASN A 197 11.59 -17.71 13.61
C ASN A 197 10.17 -18.07 13.24
N PHE A 198 9.88 -19.37 13.03
CA PHE A 198 8.55 -19.85 12.70
C PHE A 198 7.55 -19.61 13.84
N ARG A 199 7.90 -20.04 15.06
CA ARG A 199 7.04 -19.83 16.24
C ARG A 199 6.76 -18.34 16.48
N GLN A 200 7.80 -17.53 16.39
CA GLN A 200 7.68 -16.10 16.55
C GLN A 200 6.78 -15.51 15.45
N ALA A 201 6.98 -15.89 14.19
CA ALA A 201 6.16 -15.42 13.08
C ALA A 201 4.68 -15.79 13.25
N VAL A 202 4.37 -17.02 13.66
CA VAL A 202 2.99 -17.45 13.92
C VAL A 202 2.38 -16.69 15.11
N SER A 203 3.15 -16.46 16.17
CA SER A 203 2.71 -15.69 17.33
C SER A 203 2.46 -14.22 16.99
N ASP A 204 3.37 -13.60 16.24
CA ASP A 204 3.25 -12.21 15.81
C ASP A 204 2.07 -12.01 14.82
N THR A 205 1.82 -13.01 13.98
CA THR A 205 0.66 -13.00 13.08
C THR A 205 -0.65 -13.10 13.86
N GLN A 206 -0.71 -13.92 14.90
CA GLN A 206 -1.87 -13.94 15.79
C GLN A 206 -2.06 -12.60 16.50
N LEU A 207 -0.98 -12.02 17.01
CA LEU A 207 -1.03 -10.71 17.66
C LEU A 207 -1.54 -9.64 16.66
N ALA A 208 -1.08 -9.70 15.41
CA ALA A 208 -1.53 -8.79 14.36
C ALA A 208 -3.05 -8.94 14.10
N LEU A 209 -3.57 -10.18 14.03
CA LEU A 209 -5.01 -10.42 13.91
C LEU A 209 -5.79 -9.88 15.11
N GLU A 210 -5.32 -10.11 16.32
CA GLU A 210 -6.03 -9.74 17.54
C GLU A 210 -6.02 -8.24 17.84
N THR A 211 -4.93 -7.54 17.50
CA THR A 211 -4.67 -6.17 17.94
C THR A 211 -4.51 -5.15 16.81
N GLY A 212 -4.35 -5.61 15.55
CA GLY A 212 -3.97 -4.74 14.44
C GLY A 212 -2.54 -4.21 14.53
N GLU A 213 -1.66 -4.86 15.30
CA GLU A 213 -0.25 -4.45 15.43
C GLU A 213 0.68 -5.49 14.80
N LEU A 214 1.31 -5.14 13.69
CA LEU A 214 2.30 -5.97 13.01
C LEU A 214 3.70 -5.62 13.50
N LYS A 215 4.45 -6.65 13.91
CA LYS A 215 5.84 -6.53 14.40
C LYS A 215 6.84 -7.16 13.44
N ASP A 216 8.06 -6.59 13.42
CA ASP A 216 9.21 -7.21 12.76
C ASP A 216 9.81 -8.35 13.61
N ARG A 217 10.82 -9.02 13.06
CA ARG A 217 11.53 -10.11 13.76
C ARG A 217 12.30 -9.65 15.00
N GLY A 218 12.60 -8.38 15.11
CA GLY A 218 13.27 -7.77 16.28
C GLY A 218 12.29 -7.28 17.35
N GLY A 219 10.96 -7.47 17.14
CA GLY A 219 9.91 -6.99 18.03
C GLY A 219 9.56 -5.51 17.85
N GLY A 220 10.18 -4.82 16.89
CA GLY A 220 9.83 -3.46 16.50
C GLY A 220 8.49 -3.43 15.78
N ARG A 221 7.72 -2.37 15.99
CA ARG A 221 6.42 -2.20 15.32
C ARG A 221 6.63 -1.76 13.87
N LEU A 222 6.20 -2.60 12.92
CA LEU A 222 6.21 -2.31 11.48
C LEU A 222 5.01 -1.46 11.06
N ARG A 223 3.81 -1.90 11.47
CA ARG A 223 2.54 -1.30 11.05
C ARG A 223 1.52 -1.41 12.17
N ARG A 224 0.58 -0.47 12.22
CA ARG A 224 -0.55 -0.52 13.11
C ARG A 224 -1.82 -0.09 12.38
N ALA A 225 -2.88 -0.87 12.57
CA ALA A 225 -4.24 -0.50 12.25
C ALA A 225 -5.04 -0.37 13.55
N GLU A 226 -6.18 0.31 13.50
CA GLU A 226 -7.02 0.48 14.68
C GLU A 226 -7.92 -0.75 14.88
N GLY A 227 -7.77 -1.43 16.01
CA GLY A 227 -8.51 -2.63 16.38
C GLY A 227 -7.89 -3.92 15.84
N GLY A 228 -8.57 -5.05 16.05
CA GLY A 228 -8.23 -6.37 15.54
C GLY A 228 -9.39 -6.96 14.73
N TRP A 229 -9.30 -8.24 14.37
CA TRP A 229 -10.28 -8.90 13.51
C TRP A 229 -11.74 -8.78 14.00
N ARG A 230 -11.94 -8.71 15.34
CA ARG A 230 -13.28 -8.55 15.93
C ARG A 230 -13.92 -7.18 15.69
N THR A 231 -13.16 -6.21 15.20
CA THR A 231 -13.69 -4.87 14.88
C THR A 231 -14.07 -4.74 13.41
N LEU A 232 -13.78 -5.76 12.59
CA LEU A 232 -14.19 -5.81 11.19
C LEU A 232 -15.70 -5.96 11.07
N SER A 233 -16.26 -5.38 10.03
CA SER A 233 -17.68 -5.46 9.72
C SER A 233 -18.08 -6.81 9.13
N ASP A 234 -17.09 -7.57 8.62
CA ASP A 234 -17.28 -8.89 8.02
C ASP A 234 -16.86 -10.00 9.00
N ASP A 235 -17.82 -10.82 9.41
CA ASP A 235 -17.59 -11.95 10.31
C ASP A 235 -16.79 -13.10 9.67
N SER A 236 -16.60 -13.09 8.34
CA SER A 236 -15.84 -14.15 7.65
C SER A 236 -14.39 -14.26 8.13
N VAL A 237 -13.82 -13.17 8.65
CA VAL A 237 -12.47 -13.15 9.24
C VAL A 237 -12.37 -14.01 10.52
N ALA A 238 -13.48 -14.30 11.19
CA ALA A 238 -13.49 -15.20 12.32
C ALA A 238 -12.96 -16.60 11.93
N VAL A 239 -13.25 -17.05 10.72
CA VAL A 239 -12.77 -18.34 10.19
C VAL A 239 -11.24 -18.35 10.09
N VAL A 240 -10.61 -17.22 9.69
CA VAL A 240 -9.15 -17.10 9.64
C VAL A 240 -8.55 -17.24 11.04
N ALA A 241 -9.13 -16.55 12.02
CA ALA A 241 -8.66 -16.59 13.41
C ALA A 241 -8.82 -17.99 14.03
N GLU A 242 -9.94 -18.65 13.80
CA GLU A 242 -10.20 -20.01 14.26
C GLU A 242 -9.26 -21.03 13.60
N THR A 243 -9.06 -20.93 12.31
CA THR A 243 -8.17 -21.81 11.54
C THR A 243 -6.72 -21.64 11.98
N LEU A 244 -6.25 -20.41 12.20
CA LEU A 244 -4.92 -20.13 12.75
C LEU A 244 -4.76 -20.70 14.16
N GLN A 245 -5.77 -20.54 15.00
CA GLN A 245 -5.75 -21.10 16.35
C GLN A 245 -5.70 -22.64 16.30
N GLY A 246 -6.47 -23.28 15.43
CA GLY A 246 -6.45 -24.72 15.21
C GLY A 246 -5.08 -25.23 14.74
N PHE A 247 -4.44 -24.51 13.84
CA PHE A 247 -3.06 -24.80 13.42
C PHE A 247 -2.06 -24.69 14.57
N ARG A 248 -2.13 -23.62 15.38
CA ARG A 248 -1.26 -23.45 16.56
C ARG A 248 -1.43 -24.55 17.60
N VAL A 249 -2.66 -24.94 17.90
CA VAL A 249 -2.94 -26.03 18.84
C VAL A 249 -2.32 -27.33 18.33
N ALA A 250 -2.54 -27.68 17.06
CA ALA A 250 -1.96 -28.88 16.47
C ALA A 250 -0.43 -28.87 16.51
N LEU A 251 0.22 -27.73 16.23
CA LEU A 251 1.66 -27.60 16.33
C LEU A 251 2.17 -27.85 17.77
N ILE A 252 1.52 -27.26 18.77
CA ILE A 252 1.88 -27.43 20.19
C ILE A 252 1.66 -28.89 20.63
N GLU A 253 0.62 -29.53 20.17
CA GLU A 253 0.33 -30.95 20.48
C GLU A 253 1.39 -31.87 19.85
N ALA A 254 1.76 -31.65 18.58
CA ALA A 254 2.81 -32.42 17.91
C ALA A 254 4.18 -32.23 18.59
N GLU A 255 4.49 -31.03 19.07
CA GLU A 255 5.71 -30.79 19.87
C GLU A 255 5.69 -31.54 21.21
N ARG A 256 4.55 -31.53 21.91
CA ARG A 256 4.40 -32.25 23.19
C ARG A 256 4.46 -33.76 23.03
N ALA A 257 3.96 -34.27 21.91
CA ALA A 257 4.03 -35.70 21.57
C ALA A 257 5.45 -36.14 21.19
N GLY A 258 6.36 -35.19 20.87
CA GLY A 258 7.69 -35.49 20.37
C GLY A 258 7.76 -35.79 18.87
N ASP A 259 6.67 -35.52 18.14
CA ASP A 259 6.61 -35.69 16.68
C ASP A 259 7.35 -34.57 15.95
N VAL A 260 7.45 -33.39 16.59
CA VAL A 260 8.21 -32.26 16.13
C VAL A 260 9.41 -32.05 17.03
N GLU A 261 10.59 -32.33 16.51
CA GLU A 261 11.84 -32.18 17.23
C GLU A 261 12.69 -31.02 16.69
N GLN A 262 13.55 -30.52 17.57
CA GLN A 262 14.58 -29.57 17.18
C GLN A 262 15.83 -30.33 16.75
N HIS A 263 16.26 -30.12 15.51
CA HIS A 263 17.55 -30.59 15.04
C HIS A 263 18.43 -29.38 14.67
N GLY A 264 19.26 -28.96 15.61
CA GLY A 264 19.92 -27.65 15.50
C GLY A 264 18.88 -26.53 15.54
N ASP A 265 18.87 -25.70 14.53
CA ASP A 265 17.96 -24.55 14.38
C ASP A 265 16.70 -24.86 13.54
N TRP A 266 16.53 -26.09 13.05
CA TRP A 266 15.46 -26.47 12.12
C TRP A 266 14.41 -27.35 12.76
N PHE A 267 13.19 -27.31 12.20
CA PHE A 267 12.16 -28.29 12.50
C PHE A 267 12.49 -29.63 11.84
N MET A 268 12.38 -30.69 12.60
CA MET A 268 12.34 -32.06 12.09
C MET A 268 11.04 -32.71 12.53
N ILE A 269 10.18 -33.01 11.56
CA ILE A 269 8.94 -33.76 11.79
C ILE A 269 9.22 -35.20 11.41
N ARG A 270 9.11 -36.10 12.37
CA ARG A 270 9.46 -37.51 12.18
C ARG A 270 8.39 -38.31 11.46
N ASP A 271 7.12 -38.04 11.77
CA ASP A 271 5.99 -38.70 11.16
C ASP A 271 5.49 -37.91 9.94
N PRO A 272 5.55 -38.48 8.72
CA PRO A 272 4.99 -37.85 7.54
C PRO A 272 3.50 -37.51 7.66
N ALA A 273 2.71 -38.29 8.40
CA ALA A 273 1.31 -38.01 8.58
C ALA A 273 1.07 -36.77 9.44
N VAL A 274 1.93 -36.52 10.45
CA VAL A 274 1.91 -35.28 11.25
C VAL A 274 2.34 -34.09 10.38
N GLN A 275 3.37 -34.29 9.55
CA GLN A 275 3.80 -33.24 8.63
C GLN A 275 2.69 -32.85 7.66
N ASP A 276 2.04 -33.81 7.03
CA ASP A 276 0.94 -33.58 6.08
C ASP A 276 -0.27 -32.92 6.77
N ASP A 277 -0.55 -33.25 8.03
CA ASP A 277 -1.64 -32.60 8.79
C ASP A 277 -1.31 -31.15 9.10
N LEU A 278 -0.11 -30.87 9.57
CA LEU A 278 0.33 -29.51 9.87
C LEU A 278 0.39 -28.64 8.60
N GLU A 279 0.91 -29.17 7.49
CA GLU A 279 0.93 -28.46 6.20
C GLU A 279 -0.49 -28.14 5.71
N ARG A 280 -1.41 -29.11 5.78
CA ARG A 280 -2.81 -28.92 5.37
C ARG A 280 -3.50 -27.87 6.23
N ARG A 281 -3.27 -27.85 7.55
CA ARG A 281 -3.81 -26.83 8.45
C ARG A 281 -3.25 -25.44 8.16
N ARG A 282 -1.95 -25.35 7.95
CA ARG A 282 -1.29 -24.11 7.54
C ARG A 282 -1.86 -23.57 6.22
N GLU A 283 -2.03 -24.47 5.25
CA GLU A 283 -2.63 -24.14 3.97
C GLU A 283 -4.07 -23.63 4.10
N ALA A 284 -4.87 -24.28 4.97
CA ALA A 284 -6.24 -23.88 5.23
C ALA A 284 -6.34 -22.43 5.79
N VAL A 285 -5.37 -22.02 6.63
CA VAL A 285 -5.34 -20.62 7.13
C VAL A 285 -5.15 -19.62 6.00
N VAL A 286 -4.22 -19.91 5.08
CA VAL A 286 -3.93 -19.01 3.94
C VAL A 286 -5.12 -18.97 2.97
N ILE A 287 -5.75 -20.10 2.70
CA ILE A 287 -6.95 -20.17 1.85
C ILE A 287 -8.09 -19.34 2.46
N ALA A 288 -8.34 -19.50 3.76
CA ALA A 288 -9.38 -18.73 4.43
C ALA A 288 -9.15 -17.22 4.34
N LEU A 289 -7.89 -16.78 4.49
CA LEU A 289 -7.57 -15.35 4.34
C LEU A 289 -7.70 -14.88 2.89
N ASP A 290 -7.26 -15.68 1.92
CA ASP A 290 -7.38 -15.33 0.50
C ASP A 290 -8.84 -15.16 0.06
N GLU A 291 -9.76 -15.98 0.59
CA GLU A 291 -11.20 -15.84 0.35
C GLU A 291 -11.72 -14.49 0.91
N VAL A 292 -11.32 -14.12 2.12
CA VAL A 292 -11.67 -12.83 2.72
C VAL A 292 -11.11 -11.66 1.93
N LEU A 293 -9.83 -11.73 1.55
CA LEU A 293 -9.19 -10.68 0.76
C LEU A 293 -9.89 -10.49 -0.61
N GLN A 294 -10.22 -11.59 -1.29
CA GLN A 294 -10.94 -11.54 -2.56
C GLN A 294 -12.35 -10.96 -2.41
N SER A 295 -13.08 -11.27 -1.33
CA SER A 295 -14.39 -10.68 -1.06
C SER A 295 -14.33 -9.16 -0.85
N ALA A 296 -13.19 -8.66 -0.37
CA ALA A 296 -12.91 -7.24 -0.16
C ALA A 296 -12.21 -6.54 -1.35
N ASP A 297 -12.17 -7.17 -2.52
CA ASP A 297 -11.46 -6.68 -3.71
C ASP A 297 -9.95 -6.42 -3.44
N LEU A 298 -9.34 -7.23 -2.58
CA LEU A 298 -7.92 -7.22 -2.32
C LEU A 298 -7.21 -8.40 -3.01
N HIS A 299 -5.91 -8.23 -3.27
CA HIS A 299 -5.12 -9.30 -3.87
C HIS A 299 -4.88 -10.44 -2.88
N PRO A 300 -5.07 -11.70 -3.30
CA PRO A 300 -4.74 -12.86 -2.48
C PRO A 300 -3.22 -12.92 -2.23
N ILE A 301 -2.82 -13.51 -1.10
CA ILE A 301 -1.42 -13.70 -0.73
C ILE A 301 -0.73 -14.67 -1.69
N ARG A 302 -1.44 -15.72 -2.10
CA ARG A 302 -0.93 -16.69 -3.06
C ARG A 302 -1.05 -16.15 -4.47
N HIS A 303 0.08 -15.87 -5.09
CA HIS A 303 0.12 -15.81 -6.54
C HIS A 303 -0.19 -17.23 -7.06
N ARG A 304 -1.31 -17.41 -7.73
CA ARG A 304 -1.57 -18.66 -8.47
C ARG A 304 -0.37 -18.90 -9.38
N ARG A 305 0.41 -19.93 -9.05
CA ARG A 305 1.48 -20.44 -9.93
C ARG A 305 0.87 -21.08 -11.16
#